data_f68ec488b8cf68927c9ad3e7e9f56c04
#
_entry.id   f68ec488b8cf68927c9ad3e7e9f56c04
#
_cell.length_a   1.000
_cell.length_b   1.000
_cell.length_c   1.000
_cell.angle_alpha   90.00
_cell.angle_beta   90.00
_cell.angle_gamma   90.00
#
_symmetry.space_group_name_H-M   'P 1'
#
loop_
_entity.id
_entity.type
_entity.pdbx_description
1 polymer ?
#
loop_
_entity_poly.entity_id
_entity_poly.type
_entity_poly.pdbx_seq_one_letter_code
_entity_poly.pdbx_strand_id
1 'polypeptide(L)'
;MRRLPIFLAFPLLAAAPPAAFVEHTIATDLRGGYQVVVADLNHDGKPDLIALASGMSELVWYENPGWQRHVLAAGQSHMINCVVIGNEIVLASEFSNEAKNSIGLVSVLRPGPDPLQPWTATEIDRLPTSHRLRVADLFGDGHPVVVNAALTGPSATAPDYRDQTPLVYYRPGEWKRRVISTENSGVVHGIFITDSNCILTASFTGIHRFCASKAGAFERTEIAKGDPAPWPKSGSSDITVGHLGKTRFLATIEPWHGNQVAVYTEKNSKWEREVIDDSLLDGHTIQTADFNRDGNDEIVAGFRGQPHSVYLYSFDSAAKRWVRSDLDNGGMGAAACAIADLNGDGRPDVACIGANRLKWYENR
;
A
#
# COMPACT_ATOMS: atom_id res chain seq x y z
N MET A 1 -45.08 -31.01 40.74
CA MET A 1 -44.41 -29.79 40.21
C MET A 1 -43.74 -30.16 38.90
N ARG A 2 -44.32 -29.79 37.76
CA ARG A 2 -43.77 -30.00 36.41
C ARG A 2 -42.86 -28.82 36.09
N ARG A 3 -41.53 -29.05 35.90
CA ARG A 3 -40.60 -28.03 35.39
C ARG A 3 -40.80 -27.87 33.90
N LEU A 4 -41.20 -26.66 33.47
CA LEU A 4 -41.16 -26.29 32.03
C LEU A 4 -39.69 -26.11 31.59
N PRO A 5 -39.30 -26.60 30.41
CA PRO A 5 -37.99 -26.32 29.86
C PRO A 5 -37.97 -24.88 29.33
N ILE A 6 -37.01 -24.07 29.78
CA ILE A 6 -36.71 -22.76 29.20
C ILE A 6 -35.92 -23.02 27.92
N PHE A 7 -36.54 -22.79 26.75
CA PHE A 7 -35.84 -22.71 25.47
C PHE A 7 -35.14 -21.35 25.38
N LEU A 8 -33.83 -21.31 25.54
CA LEU A 8 -33.01 -20.18 25.15
C LEU A 8 -32.95 -20.14 23.62
N ALA A 9 -33.72 -19.24 23.02
CA ALA A 9 -33.56 -18.90 21.62
C ALA A 9 -32.27 -18.08 21.47
N PHE A 10 -31.24 -18.67 20.91
CA PHE A 10 -30.10 -17.91 20.40
C PHE A 10 -30.57 -17.15 19.17
N PRO A 11 -30.36 -15.82 19.10
CA PRO A 11 -30.60 -15.09 17.87
C PRO A 11 -29.64 -15.65 16.81
N LEU A 12 -30.17 -16.12 15.69
CA LEU A 12 -29.38 -16.29 14.46
C LEU A 12 -28.89 -14.88 14.10
N LEU A 13 -27.59 -14.61 14.29
CA LEU A 13 -26.99 -13.45 13.63
C LEU A 13 -27.13 -13.68 12.12
N ALA A 14 -27.93 -12.86 11.46
CA ALA A 14 -27.94 -12.81 10.01
C ALA A 14 -26.52 -12.41 9.54
N ALA A 15 -26.00 -13.09 8.53
CA ALA A 15 -24.74 -12.68 7.91
C ALA A 15 -24.88 -11.22 7.44
N ALA A 16 -23.85 -10.43 7.65
CA ALA A 16 -23.82 -9.06 7.12
C ALA A 16 -23.96 -9.10 5.60
N PRO A 17 -24.67 -8.14 4.99
CA PRO A 17 -24.75 -8.08 3.54
C PRO A 17 -23.36 -7.86 2.94
N PRO A 18 -23.11 -8.34 1.71
CA PRO A 18 -21.85 -8.06 1.03
C PRO A 18 -21.67 -6.56 0.85
N ALA A 19 -20.43 -6.07 0.85
CA ALA A 19 -20.10 -4.68 0.55
C ALA A 19 -20.58 -4.33 -0.87
N ALA A 20 -21.20 -3.15 -1.01
CA ALA A 20 -21.75 -2.66 -2.28
C ALA A 20 -21.11 -1.33 -2.63
N PHE A 21 -20.56 -1.21 -3.84
CA PHE A 21 -19.80 -0.04 -4.27
C PHE A 21 -20.45 0.68 -5.44
N VAL A 22 -20.32 2.02 -5.45
CA VAL A 22 -20.65 2.88 -6.58
C VAL A 22 -19.38 3.54 -7.11
N GLU A 23 -19.12 3.35 -8.39
CA GLU A 23 -17.93 3.90 -9.05
C GLU A 23 -18.10 5.39 -9.35
N HIS A 24 -17.06 6.18 -9.07
CA HIS A 24 -16.93 7.58 -9.43
C HIS A 24 -15.56 7.81 -10.11
N THR A 25 -15.58 8.46 -11.28
CA THR A 25 -14.35 8.87 -11.95
C THR A 25 -13.98 10.29 -11.54
N ILE A 26 -12.77 10.48 -11.00
CA ILE A 26 -12.25 11.78 -10.58
C ILE A 26 -11.42 12.42 -11.71
N ALA A 27 -10.53 11.64 -12.35
CA ALA A 27 -9.66 12.14 -13.41
C ALA A 27 -9.39 11.06 -14.48
N THR A 28 -9.11 11.51 -15.71
CA THR A 28 -8.82 10.65 -16.87
C THR A 28 -7.57 11.05 -17.65
N ASP A 29 -6.80 12.01 -17.12
CA ASP A 29 -5.64 12.63 -17.77
C ASP A 29 -4.31 12.40 -17.03
N LEU A 30 -4.27 11.50 -16.08
CA LEU A 30 -3.11 11.17 -15.24
C LEU A 30 -2.18 10.18 -15.93
N ARG A 31 -1.49 10.62 -16.98
CA ARG A 31 -0.59 9.78 -17.78
C ARG A 31 0.46 9.06 -16.91
N GLY A 32 0.40 7.72 -16.89
CA GLY A 32 1.25 6.89 -16.05
C GLY A 32 0.87 6.97 -14.56
N GLY A 33 -0.42 7.07 -14.23
CA GLY A 33 -0.93 7.06 -12.86
C GLY A 33 -0.34 5.90 -12.07
N TYR A 34 0.28 6.20 -10.92
CA TYR A 34 1.09 5.22 -10.21
C TYR A 34 0.74 5.08 -8.73
N GLN A 35 0.51 6.18 -8.01
CA GLN A 35 0.15 6.14 -6.60
C GLN A 35 -0.95 7.16 -6.28
N VAL A 36 -1.86 6.78 -5.39
CA VAL A 36 -2.82 7.66 -4.72
C VAL A 36 -2.54 7.67 -3.22
N VAL A 37 -2.59 8.85 -2.61
CA VAL A 37 -2.41 9.05 -1.16
C VAL A 37 -3.58 9.86 -0.63
N VAL A 38 -4.11 9.44 0.52
CA VAL A 38 -5.19 10.12 1.22
C VAL A 38 -4.59 11.05 2.27
N ALA A 39 -4.98 12.32 2.27
CA ALA A 39 -4.59 13.30 3.27
C ALA A 39 -5.54 14.50 3.27
N ASP A 40 -5.77 15.12 4.41
CA ASP A 40 -6.45 16.42 4.53
C ASP A 40 -5.42 17.54 4.37
N LEU A 41 -5.27 18.07 3.15
CA LEU A 41 -4.22 19.02 2.81
C LEU A 41 -4.58 20.47 3.09
N ASN A 42 -5.86 20.79 3.05
CA ASN A 42 -6.39 22.14 3.32
C ASN A 42 -6.89 22.30 4.76
N HIS A 43 -6.86 21.21 5.56
CA HIS A 43 -7.31 21.14 6.95
C HIS A 43 -8.79 21.50 7.14
N ASP A 44 -9.65 21.07 6.20
CA ASP A 44 -11.11 21.24 6.29
C ASP A 44 -11.81 20.04 6.96
N GLY A 45 -11.06 19.02 7.36
CA GLY A 45 -11.54 17.82 8.02
C GLY A 45 -12.02 16.74 7.06
N LYS A 46 -11.84 16.92 5.76
CA LYS A 46 -12.18 15.92 4.73
C LYS A 46 -10.92 15.36 4.08
N PRO A 47 -10.88 14.07 3.78
CA PRO A 47 -9.73 13.47 3.14
C PRO A 47 -9.66 13.80 1.65
N ASP A 48 -8.57 14.45 1.23
CA ASP A 48 -8.25 14.72 -0.17
C ASP A 48 -7.45 13.57 -0.78
N LEU A 49 -7.25 13.60 -2.10
CA LEU A 49 -6.47 12.60 -2.83
C LEU A 49 -5.27 13.23 -3.54
N ILE A 50 -4.07 12.91 -3.11
CA ILE A 50 -2.85 13.20 -3.88
C ILE A 50 -2.71 12.15 -4.98
N ALA A 51 -2.58 12.58 -6.22
CA ALA A 51 -2.36 11.70 -7.35
C ALA A 51 -0.96 11.90 -7.94
N LEU A 52 -0.21 10.81 -7.98
CA LEU A 52 1.14 10.76 -8.49
C LEU A 52 1.15 9.95 -9.78
N ALA A 53 1.68 10.56 -10.84
CA ALA A 53 1.75 9.94 -12.16
C ALA A 53 3.16 10.06 -12.73
N SER A 54 3.77 8.92 -13.08
CA SER A 54 5.18 8.84 -13.50
C SER A 54 5.45 9.52 -14.84
N GLY A 55 4.44 9.67 -15.70
CA GLY A 55 4.51 10.31 -17.00
C GLY A 55 4.11 11.80 -17.00
N MET A 56 3.90 12.40 -15.84
CA MET A 56 3.56 13.82 -15.69
C MET A 56 4.69 14.60 -15.02
N SER A 57 4.71 15.92 -15.23
CA SER A 57 5.66 16.84 -14.62
C SER A 57 5.10 17.58 -13.39
N GLU A 58 3.87 17.27 -13.00
CA GLU A 58 3.19 17.87 -11.86
C GLU A 58 2.74 16.80 -10.89
N LEU A 59 3.06 17.00 -9.59
CA LEU A 59 2.37 16.33 -8.50
C LEU A 59 1.10 17.10 -8.23
N VAL A 60 -0.04 16.42 -8.21
CA VAL A 60 -1.36 17.05 -8.07
C VAL A 60 -2.15 16.45 -6.93
N TRP A 61 -3.13 17.19 -6.45
CA TRP A 61 -4.13 16.68 -5.52
C TRP A 61 -5.52 17.12 -5.93
N TYR A 62 -6.51 16.38 -5.46
CA TYR A 62 -7.93 16.60 -5.72
C TYR A 62 -8.62 16.88 -4.39
N GLU A 63 -9.18 18.10 -4.28
CA GLU A 63 -9.85 18.59 -3.09
C GLU A 63 -11.24 18.00 -2.94
N ASN A 64 -11.50 17.37 -1.82
CA ASN A 64 -12.81 16.81 -1.46
C ASN A 64 -13.72 17.94 -0.89
N PRO A 65 -15.04 18.00 -1.25
CA PRO A 65 -15.82 16.99 -1.95
C PRO A 65 -15.93 17.20 -3.46
N GLY A 66 -15.47 18.31 -3.97
CA GLY A 66 -15.67 18.71 -5.38
C GLY A 66 -14.68 18.11 -6.34
N TRP A 67 -13.62 17.49 -5.83
CA TRP A 67 -12.50 16.92 -6.58
C TRP A 67 -11.83 17.96 -7.50
N GLN A 68 -11.77 19.23 -7.04
CA GLN A 68 -11.05 20.26 -7.75
C GLN A 68 -9.55 19.93 -7.77
N ARG A 69 -8.94 20.00 -8.97
CA ARG A 69 -7.51 19.70 -9.17
C ARG A 69 -6.66 20.90 -8.78
N HIS A 70 -5.65 20.65 -7.96
CA HIS A 70 -4.62 21.62 -7.57
C HIS A 70 -3.22 21.06 -7.87
N VAL A 71 -2.23 21.94 -8.09
CA VAL A 71 -0.84 21.55 -8.31
C VAL A 71 -0.06 21.71 -7.01
N LEU A 72 0.49 20.60 -6.50
CA LEU A 72 1.39 20.60 -5.34
C LEU A 72 2.80 21.03 -5.72
N ALA A 73 3.34 20.46 -6.80
CA ALA A 73 4.67 20.78 -7.29
C ALA A 73 4.74 20.59 -8.79
N ALA A 74 5.45 21.50 -9.50
CA ALA A 74 5.74 21.41 -10.93
C ALA A 74 7.21 21.10 -11.19
N GLY A 75 7.55 20.74 -12.43
CA GLY A 75 8.93 20.43 -12.83
C GLY A 75 9.45 19.09 -12.30
N GLN A 76 8.56 18.20 -11.87
CA GLN A 76 8.90 16.85 -11.42
C GLN A 76 9.08 15.91 -12.60
N SER A 77 9.81 14.82 -12.40
CA SER A 77 9.91 13.77 -13.42
C SER A 77 9.96 12.38 -12.78
N HIS A 78 9.41 11.38 -13.49
CA HIS A 78 9.40 9.99 -13.04
C HIS A 78 9.08 9.83 -11.56
N MET A 79 8.01 10.51 -11.11
CA MET A 79 7.50 10.40 -9.74
C MET A 79 7.04 8.98 -9.47
N ILE A 80 7.38 8.44 -8.28
CA ILE A 80 7.10 7.04 -7.97
C ILE A 80 6.32 6.84 -6.67
N ASN A 81 6.58 7.62 -5.64
CA ASN A 81 5.89 7.48 -4.35
C ASN A 81 5.96 8.78 -3.54
N CYS A 82 4.94 9.04 -2.73
CA CYS A 82 4.99 10.10 -1.74
C CYS A 82 4.25 9.70 -0.45
N VAL A 83 4.56 10.40 0.63
CA VAL A 83 3.84 10.29 1.92
C VAL A 83 3.70 11.66 2.55
N VAL A 84 2.62 11.81 3.33
CA VAL A 84 2.39 13.01 4.15
C VAL A 84 2.88 12.75 5.57
N ILE A 85 3.65 13.67 6.14
CA ILE A 85 4.12 13.62 7.51
C ILE A 85 4.00 15.00 8.15
N GLY A 86 3.11 15.14 9.14
CA GLY A 86 2.71 16.47 9.62
C GLY A 86 2.18 17.34 8.47
N ASN A 87 2.74 18.52 8.31
CA ASN A 87 2.38 19.44 7.23
C ASN A 87 3.37 19.37 6.03
N GLU A 88 4.13 18.31 5.90
CA GLU A 88 5.12 18.13 4.83
C GLU A 88 4.78 16.90 3.99
N ILE A 89 5.20 16.92 2.73
CA ILE A 89 5.13 15.75 1.84
C ILE A 89 6.56 15.34 1.50
N VAL A 90 6.87 14.06 1.66
CA VAL A 90 8.13 13.49 1.15
C VAL A 90 7.83 12.80 -0.17
N LEU A 91 8.50 13.23 -1.23
CA LEU A 91 8.33 12.75 -2.61
C LEU A 91 9.58 12.03 -3.08
N ALA A 92 9.43 10.83 -3.64
CA ALA A 92 10.44 10.13 -4.41
C ALA A 92 10.16 10.30 -5.91
N SER A 93 11.17 10.77 -6.64
CA SER A 93 11.10 11.06 -8.08
C SER A 93 12.42 10.72 -8.78
N GLU A 94 12.55 11.03 -10.06
CA GLU A 94 13.71 10.67 -10.90
C GLU A 94 13.99 9.14 -10.83
N PHE A 95 12.90 8.37 -10.81
CA PHE A 95 12.92 6.92 -10.68
C PHE A 95 13.17 6.24 -12.04
N SER A 96 13.94 5.15 -11.99
CA SER A 96 14.04 4.16 -13.05
C SER A 96 14.12 2.75 -12.46
N ASN A 97 13.55 1.74 -13.13
CA ASN A 97 13.72 0.33 -12.78
C ASN A 97 15.18 -0.13 -12.97
N GLU A 98 15.94 0.54 -13.85
CA GLU A 98 17.36 0.30 -14.01
C GLU A 98 18.15 1.20 -13.06
N ALA A 99 18.79 0.62 -12.06
CA ALA A 99 19.48 1.35 -11.01
C ALA A 99 20.49 2.38 -11.54
N LYS A 100 21.22 2.04 -12.62
CA LYS A 100 22.20 2.94 -13.27
C LYS A 100 21.58 4.21 -13.86
N ASN A 101 20.26 4.19 -14.16
CA ASN A 101 19.52 5.30 -14.76
C ASN A 101 18.67 6.04 -13.72
N SER A 102 18.59 5.53 -12.49
CA SER A 102 17.76 6.10 -11.41
C SER A 102 18.60 7.05 -10.56
N ILE A 103 18.22 8.33 -10.55
CA ILE A 103 18.77 9.29 -9.57
C ILE A 103 18.18 8.99 -8.21
N GLY A 104 16.88 8.67 -8.16
CA GLY A 104 16.17 8.39 -6.92
C GLY A 104 16.10 9.61 -6.01
N LEU A 105 15.72 10.76 -6.60
CA LEU A 105 15.61 12.02 -5.87
C LEU A 105 14.55 11.91 -4.78
N VAL A 106 14.91 12.27 -3.55
CA VAL A 106 13.99 12.38 -2.42
C VAL A 106 13.92 13.84 -2.02
N SER A 107 12.71 14.41 -2.05
CA SER A 107 12.45 15.82 -1.74
C SER A 107 11.41 15.98 -0.65
N VAL A 108 11.53 17.02 0.16
CA VAL A 108 10.49 17.47 1.08
C VAL A 108 9.79 18.66 0.48
N LEU A 109 8.46 18.58 0.37
CA LEU A 109 7.60 19.66 -0.07
C LEU A 109 6.96 20.32 1.15
N ARG A 110 6.99 21.65 1.19
CA ARG A 110 6.42 22.48 2.26
C ARG A 110 5.41 23.46 1.71
N PRO A 111 4.23 23.58 2.33
CA PRO A 111 3.25 24.59 1.93
C PRO A 111 3.77 26.01 2.22
N GLY A 112 3.32 26.96 1.41
CA GLY A 112 3.35 28.37 1.73
C GLY A 112 2.22 28.77 2.68
N PRO A 113 1.96 30.09 2.86
CA PRO A 113 0.84 30.57 3.65
C PRO A 113 -0.54 30.14 3.12
N ASP A 114 -0.64 29.88 1.82
CA ASP A 114 -1.83 29.35 1.16
C ASP A 114 -1.51 27.92 0.65
N PRO A 115 -2.10 26.87 1.23
CA PRO A 115 -1.85 25.49 0.85
C PRO A 115 -2.37 25.12 -0.56
N LEU A 116 -3.26 25.93 -1.13
CA LEU A 116 -3.77 25.76 -2.50
C LEU A 116 -2.74 26.14 -3.58
N GLN A 117 -1.71 26.91 -3.20
CA GLN A 117 -0.61 27.26 -4.09
C GLN A 117 0.46 26.17 -4.12
N PRO A 118 1.27 26.09 -5.19
CA PRO A 118 2.35 25.12 -5.28
C PRO A 118 3.32 25.21 -4.09
N TRP A 119 3.67 24.04 -3.56
CA TRP A 119 4.55 23.88 -2.41
C TRP A 119 6.03 23.97 -2.82
N THR A 120 6.87 24.40 -1.92
CA THR A 120 8.31 24.49 -2.16
C THR A 120 8.96 23.13 -1.95
N ALA A 121 9.61 22.59 -2.97
CA ALA A 121 10.38 21.35 -2.92
C ALA A 121 11.83 21.60 -2.54
N THR A 122 12.36 20.83 -1.59
CA THR A 122 13.77 20.86 -1.17
C THR A 122 14.32 19.43 -1.24
N GLU A 123 15.40 19.22 -2.00
CA GLU A 123 16.14 17.94 -2.03
C GLU A 123 16.70 17.62 -0.65
N ILE A 124 16.52 16.39 -0.20
CA ILE A 124 17.06 15.87 1.06
C ILE A 124 18.00 14.69 0.84
N ASP A 125 17.82 13.95 -0.25
CA ASP A 125 18.62 12.76 -0.53
C ASP A 125 18.55 12.34 -2.00
N ARG A 126 19.50 11.50 -2.42
CA ARG A 126 19.49 10.74 -3.66
C ARG A 126 19.70 9.27 -3.32
N LEU A 127 18.65 8.49 -3.34
CA LEU A 127 18.66 7.05 -3.12
C LEU A 127 18.24 6.37 -4.42
N PRO A 128 19.21 5.86 -5.23
CA PRO A 128 18.88 5.17 -6.47
C PRO A 128 17.78 4.14 -6.26
N THR A 129 16.84 4.09 -7.19
CA THR A 129 15.64 3.24 -7.14
C THR A 129 14.73 3.45 -5.91
N SER A 130 14.78 4.61 -5.23
CA SER A 130 13.80 4.97 -4.18
C SER A 130 12.38 4.69 -4.68
N HIS A 131 11.60 3.85 -3.96
CA HIS A 131 10.38 3.27 -4.54
C HIS A 131 9.17 3.29 -3.62
N ARG A 132 9.30 2.91 -2.35
CA ARG A 132 8.18 2.89 -1.40
C ARG A 132 8.50 3.72 -0.17
N LEU A 133 7.63 4.68 0.10
CA LEU A 133 7.67 5.51 1.30
C LEU A 133 6.52 5.16 2.23
N ARG A 134 6.77 5.11 3.55
CA ARG A 134 5.74 4.97 4.58
C ARG A 134 6.12 5.82 5.80
N VAL A 135 5.13 6.26 6.54
CA VAL A 135 5.33 6.94 7.83
C VAL A 135 5.15 5.93 8.96
N ALA A 136 6.05 5.95 9.94
CA ALA A 136 5.99 5.05 11.09
C ALA A 136 6.66 5.68 12.32
N ASP A 137 6.09 5.46 13.50
CA ASP A 137 6.77 5.73 14.78
C ASP A 137 7.59 4.49 15.19
N LEU A 138 8.68 4.23 14.45
CA LEU A 138 9.51 3.03 14.60
C LEU A 138 10.06 2.82 16.00
N PHE A 139 10.21 3.89 16.77
CA PHE A 139 10.85 3.86 18.09
C PHE A 139 9.85 3.95 19.24
N GLY A 140 8.55 4.18 18.94
CA GLY A 140 7.49 4.35 19.94
C GLY A 140 7.70 5.59 20.81
N ASP A 141 8.38 6.60 20.28
CA ASP A 141 8.73 7.85 20.98
C ASP A 141 7.79 9.03 20.64
N GLY A 142 6.76 8.78 19.82
CA GLY A 142 5.81 9.79 19.35
C GLY A 142 6.39 10.69 18.23
N HIS A 143 7.58 10.38 17.72
CA HIS A 143 8.25 11.10 16.64
C HIS A 143 8.33 10.25 15.38
N PRO A 144 7.28 10.26 14.53
CA PRO A 144 7.27 9.43 13.34
C PRO A 144 8.39 9.80 12.38
N VAL A 145 8.84 8.80 11.64
CA VAL A 145 9.88 8.91 10.61
C VAL A 145 9.32 8.50 9.26
N VAL A 146 10.00 8.88 8.19
CA VAL A 146 9.72 8.39 6.84
C VAL A 146 10.63 7.22 6.54
N VAL A 147 10.05 6.04 6.38
CA VAL A 147 10.73 4.83 5.88
C VAL A 147 10.78 4.89 4.36
N ASN A 148 11.91 4.57 3.77
CA ASN A 148 12.11 4.51 2.33
C ASN A 148 12.77 3.17 1.95
N ALA A 149 12.09 2.39 1.15
CA ALA A 149 12.62 1.17 0.55
C ALA A 149 13.02 1.47 -0.91
N ALA A 150 14.28 1.26 -1.23
CA ALA A 150 14.71 1.19 -2.63
C ALA A 150 14.09 -0.05 -3.29
N LEU A 151 13.79 0.02 -4.59
CA LEU A 151 13.28 -1.14 -5.35
C LEU A 151 14.36 -2.23 -5.43
N THR A 152 15.61 -1.82 -5.72
CA THR A 152 16.75 -2.72 -5.88
C THR A 152 18.01 -2.07 -5.31
N GLY A 153 19.09 -2.82 -5.20
CA GLY A 153 20.41 -2.25 -4.92
C GLY A 153 20.96 -1.41 -6.08
N PRO A 154 21.92 -0.50 -5.82
CA PRO A 154 22.38 0.48 -6.79
C PRO A 154 23.13 -0.12 -8.00
N SER A 155 23.65 -1.34 -7.90
CA SER A 155 24.35 -2.07 -8.97
C SER A 155 23.48 -3.19 -9.56
N ALA A 156 22.24 -3.34 -9.11
CA ALA A 156 21.33 -4.40 -9.57
C ALA A 156 21.01 -4.27 -11.06
N THR A 157 20.98 -5.39 -11.74
CA THR A 157 20.64 -5.46 -13.18
C THR A 157 19.59 -6.53 -13.44
N ALA A 158 18.67 -6.21 -14.35
CA ALA A 158 17.66 -7.16 -14.80
C ALA A 158 18.30 -8.37 -15.53
N PRO A 159 17.69 -9.56 -15.47
CA PRO A 159 16.49 -9.91 -14.70
C PRO A 159 16.80 -10.35 -13.26
N ASP A 160 18.07 -10.50 -12.90
CA ASP A 160 18.49 -11.15 -11.66
C ASP A 160 18.38 -10.22 -10.43
N TYR A 161 18.63 -8.92 -10.60
CA TYR A 161 18.52 -7.88 -9.57
C TYR A 161 19.27 -8.17 -8.25
N ARG A 162 20.35 -8.99 -8.29
CA ARG A 162 21.15 -9.30 -7.10
C ARG A 162 22.02 -8.13 -6.73
N ASP A 163 21.76 -7.54 -5.59
CA ASP A 163 22.57 -6.51 -4.95
C ASP A 163 22.03 -6.25 -3.54
N GLN A 164 22.78 -5.46 -2.75
CA GLN A 164 22.32 -5.00 -1.45
C GLN A 164 21.25 -3.93 -1.61
N THR A 165 19.98 -4.26 -1.26
CA THR A 165 18.84 -3.37 -1.43
C THR A 165 18.67 -2.51 -0.17
N PRO A 166 18.78 -1.17 -0.27
CA PRO A 166 18.68 -0.30 0.90
C PRO A 166 17.23 -0.20 1.41
N LEU A 167 17.07 -0.39 2.71
CA LEU A 167 15.90 0.02 3.48
C LEU A 167 16.39 1.08 4.47
N VAL A 168 15.85 2.30 4.39
CA VAL A 168 16.37 3.45 5.14
C VAL A 168 15.22 4.23 5.79
N TYR A 169 15.58 5.18 6.68
CA TYR A 169 14.59 6.13 7.21
C TYR A 169 15.19 7.53 7.35
N TYR A 170 14.28 8.52 7.41
CA TYR A 170 14.59 9.93 7.64
C TYR A 170 13.79 10.46 8.81
N ARG A 171 14.42 11.22 9.72
CA ARG A 171 13.71 11.97 10.77
C ARG A 171 13.36 13.36 10.24
N PRO A 172 12.09 13.80 10.40
CA PRO A 172 11.71 15.17 10.10
C PRO A 172 12.63 16.20 10.78
N GLY A 173 12.93 17.28 10.06
CA GLY A 173 13.83 18.33 10.53
C GLY A 173 15.32 18.03 10.33
N GLU A 174 15.79 16.78 10.53
CA GLU A 174 17.15 16.38 10.25
C GLU A 174 17.35 16.00 8.79
N TRP A 175 16.41 15.24 8.24
CA TRP A 175 16.36 14.75 6.85
C TRP A 175 17.65 14.06 6.39
N LYS A 176 18.33 13.37 7.30
CA LYS A 176 19.51 12.57 7.02
C LYS A 176 19.17 11.11 6.87
N ARG A 177 19.72 10.46 5.83
CA ARG A 177 19.58 9.02 5.61
C ARG A 177 20.15 8.23 6.79
N ARG A 178 19.34 7.33 7.34
CA ARG A 178 19.73 6.35 8.34
C ARG A 178 19.36 4.96 7.86
N VAL A 179 20.30 4.02 7.91
CA VAL A 179 20.12 2.68 7.34
C VAL A 179 19.42 1.77 8.35
N ILE A 180 18.38 1.07 7.88
CA ILE A 180 17.72 -0.02 8.59
C ILE A 180 18.37 -1.34 8.19
N SER A 181 18.50 -1.58 6.87
CA SER A 181 19.06 -2.80 6.31
C SER A 181 19.63 -2.56 4.91
N THR A 182 20.61 -3.40 4.52
CA THR A 182 21.19 -3.48 3.18
C THR A 182 21.28 -4.95 2.72
N GLU A 183 20.30 -5.76 3.07
CA GLU A 183 20.27 -7.17 2.67
C GLU A 183 20.11 -7.33 1.15
N ASN A 184 20.67 -8.41 0.59
CA ASN A 184 20.44 -8.78 -0.80
C ASN A 184 19.04 -9.41 -0.93
N SER A 185 18.03 -8.57 -1.08
CA SER A 185 16.63 -8.97 -1.16
C SER A 185 16.10 -9.06 -2.60
N GLY A 186 16.94 -8.74 -3.60
CA GLY A 186 16.51 -8.57 -4.98
C GLY A 186 15.61 -7.34 -5.11
N VAL A 187 14.42 -7.52 -5.66
CA VAL A 187 13.41 -6.46 -5.71
C VAL A 187 12.64 -6.42 -4.39
N VAL A 188 12.63 -5.26 -3.70
CA VAL A 188 11.74 -4.93 -2.58
C VAL A 188 10.64 -4.04 -3.12
N HIS A 189 9.46 -4.61 -3.38
CA HIS A 189 8.40 -3.87 -4.05
C HIS A 189 7.34 -3.34 -3.07
N GLY A 190 7.03 -4.06 -2.00
CA GLY A 190 6.03 -3.68 -1.00
C GLY A 190 6.64 -3.48 0.39
N ILE A 191 6.15 -2.48 1.12
CA ILE A 191 6.37 -2.32 2.56
C ILE A 191 5.07 -1.96 3.26
N PHE A 192 4.87 -2.51 4.45
CA PHE A 192 3.72 -2.25 5.31
C PHE A 192 4.21 -1.93 6.74
N ILE A 193 3.55 -0.99 7.40
CA ILE A 193 3.84 -0.66 8.81
C ILE A 193 2.79 -1.33 9.68
N THR A 194 3.22 -2.20 10.58
CA THR A 194 2.32 -2.91 11.49
C THR A 194 1.88 -2.03 12.67
N ASP A 195 0.82 -2.42 13.38
CA ASP A 195 0.34 -1.74 14.59
C ASP A 195 1.40 -1.69 15.71
N SER A 196 2.37 -2.60 15.68
CA SER A 196 3.53 -2.60 16.57
C SER A 196 4.70 -1.75 16.06
N ASN A 197 4.47 -0.89 15.08
CA ASN A 197 5.47 -0.01 14.47
C ASN A 197 6.68 -0.74 13.86
N CYS A 198 6.51 -2.02 13.48
CA CYS A 198 7.52 -2.75 12.71
C CYS A 198 7.23 -2.62 11.22
N ILE A 199 8.27 -2.78 10.41
CA ILE A 199 8.18 -2.76 8.95
C ILE A 199 8.06 -4.20 8.46
N LEU A 200 7.05 -4.52 7.66
CA LEU A 200 7.06 -5.70 6.80
C LEU A 200 7.56 -5.31 5.43
N THR A 201 8.41 -6.15 4.83
CA THR A 201 8.86 -6.02 3.44
C THR A 201 8.42 -7.22 2.64
N ALA A 202 7.97 -7.00 1.40
CA ALA A 202 7.72 -8.03 0.40
C ALA A 202 8.78 -7.93 -0.70
N SER A 203 9.52 -9.03 -0.94
CA SER A 203 10.70 -9.06 -1.81
C SER A 203 10.89 -10.43 -2.46
N PHE A 204 11.90 -10.57 -3.34
CA PHE A 204 12.28 -11.86 -3.94
C PHE A 204 12.68 -12.92 -2.91
N THR A 205 13.11 -12.50 -1.71
CA THR A 205 13.42 -13.41 -0.60
C THR A 205 12.22 -13.72 0.29
N GLY A 206 11.04 -13.19 -0.03
CA GLY A 206 9.81 -13.37 0.73
C GLY A 206 9.46 -12.19 1.62
N ILE A 207 8.81 -12.50 2.73
CA ILE A 207 8.29 -11.52 3.70
C ILE A 207 9.22 -11.46 4.91
N HIS A 208 9.71 -10.28 5.22
CA HIS A 208 10.56 -10.02 6.39
C HIS A 208 9.99 -8.92 7.25
N ARG A 209 10.18 -9.03 8.55
CA ARG A 209 9.81 -8.04 9.55
C ARG A 209 11.07 -7.39 10.12
N PHE A 210 11.07 -6.07 10.22
CA PHE A 210 12.11 -5.27 10.85
C PHE A 210 11.51 -4.47 11.99
N CYS A 211 11.98 -4.69 13.21
CA CYS A 211 11.55 -3.96 14.40
C CYS A 211 12.73 -3.25 15.03
N ALA A 212 12.53 -1.99 15.42
CA ALA A 212 13.55 -1.26 16.17
C ALA A 212 13.64 -1.79 17.61
N SER A 213 14.85 -2.03 18.08
CA SER A 213 15.12 -2.29 19.49
C SER A 213 15.17 -0.97 20.27
N LYS A 214 15.10 -1.04 21.59
CA LYS A 214 15.26 0.14 22.47
C LYS A 214 16.62 0.83 22.30
N ALA A 215 17.64 0.11 21.81
CA ALA A 215 18.95 0.66 21.52
C ALA A 215 19.06 1.28 20.12
N GLY A 216 17.99 1.28 19.34
CA GLY A 216 17.96 1.85 17.98
C GLY A 216 18.49 0.92 16.88
N ALA A 217 18.91 -0.30 17.23
CA ALA A 217 19.24 -1.33 16.23
C ALA A 217 17.95 -2.01 15.70
N PHE A 218 18.00 -2.51 14.48
CA PHE A 218 16.90 -3.22 13.87
C PHE A 218 17.11 -4.73 13.90
N GLU A 219 16.10 -5.46 14.35
CA GLU A 219 16.06 -6.92 14.28
C GLU A 219 15.27 -7.34 13.05
N ARG A 220 15.89 -8.17 12.20
CA ARG A 220 15.24 -8.78 11.03
C ARG A 220 14.76 -10.19 11.35
N THR A 221 13.50 -10.47 11.04
CA THR A 221 12.89 -11.80 11.18
C THR A 221 12.28 -12.23 9.85
N GLU A 222 12.59 -13.43 9.36
CA GLU A 222 11.87 -14.05 8.23
C GLU A 222 10.48 -14.48 8.70
N ILE A 223 9.42 -14.03 8.00
CA ILE A 223 8.03 -14.39 8.27
C ILE A 223 7.60 -15.54 7.36
N ALA A 224 7.85 -15.40 6.05
CA ALA A 224 7.52 -16.40 5.04
C ALA A 224 8.38 -16.21 3.79
N LYS A 225 8.53 -17.30 3.01
CA LYS A 225 9.36 -17.29 1.79
C LYS A 225 8.64 -16.77 0.55
N GLY A 226 7.31 -16.62 0.59
CA GLY A 226 6.55 -16.23 -0.58
C GLY A 226 6.38 -17.34 -1.59
N ASP A 227 6.25 -16.98 -2.86
CA ASP A 227 6.19 -17.92 -3.97
C ASP A 227 7.45 -18.79 -4.00
N PRO A 228 7.31 -20.14 -4.06
CA PRO A 228 8.44 -21.08 -4.01
C PRO A 228 9.22 -21.21 -5.32
N ALA A 229 8.85 -20.50 -6.38
CA ALA A 229 9.59 -20.53 -7.64
C ALA A 229 11.05 -20.12 -7.43
N PRO A 230 11.98 -20.56 -8.28
CA PRO A 230 13.36 -20.16 -8.18
C PRO A 230 13.54 -18.68 -8.48
N TRP A 231 14.54 -18.06 -7.83
CA TRP A 231 14.99 -16.71 -8.14
C TRP A 231 15.21 -16.51 -9.66
N PRO A 232 14.76 -15.41 -10.27
CA PRO A 232 14.20 -14.19 -9.69
C PRO A 232 12.65 -14.17 -9.66
N LYS A 233 11.99 -15.30 -9.80
CA LYS A 233 10.53 -15.45 -9.79
C LYS A 233 10.00 -15.93 -8.43
N SER A 234 10.77 -15.76 -7.37
CA SER A 234 10.43 -16.15 -6.00
C SER A 234 9.86 -15.00 -5.20
N GLY A 235 9.33 -15.32 -4.01
CA GLY A 235 9.01 -14.35 -2.98
C GLY A 235 7.68 -13.64 -3.18
N SER A 236 7.64 -12.39 -2.77
CA SER A 236 6.43 -11.57 -2.72
C SER A 236 6.65 -10.19 -3.33
N SER A 237 5.58 -9.53 -3.77
CA SER A 237 5.60 -8.21 -4.40
C SER A 237 5.03 -7.14 -3.48
N ASP A 238 3.74 -7.18 -3.18
CA ASP A 238 3.07 -6.22 -2.31
C ASP A 238 2.46 -6.94 -1.09
N ILE A 239 2.21 -6.23 0.00
CA ILE A 239 1.79 -6.81 1.27
C ILE A 239 0.87 -5.88 2.04
N THR A 240 -0.15 -6.47 2.67
CA THR A 240 -1.04 -5.84 3.64
C THR A 240 -1.33 -6.78 4.81
N VAL A 241 -1.88 -6.25 5.89
CA VAL A 241 -2.32 -7.00 7.08
C VAL A 241 -3.80 -6.81 7.24
N GLY A 242 -4.54 -7.91 7.44
CA GLY A 242 -5.96 -7.91 7.73
C GLY A 242 -6.31 -8.81 8.90
N HIS A 243 -7.59 -8.82 9.27
CA HIS A 243 -8.13 -9.58 10.40
C HIS A 243 -9.34 -10.39 9.99
N LEU A 244 -9.46 -11.59 10.50
CA LEU A 244 -10.68 -12.41 10.52
C LEU A 244 -11.12 -12.52 11.99
N GLY A 245 -12.04 -11.67 12.40
CA GLY A 245 -12.36 -11.43 13.78
C GLY A 245 -11.12 -10.98 14.57
N LYS A 246 -10.63 -11.83 15.49
CA LYS A 246 -9.41 -11.53 16.28
C LYS A 246 -8.13 -12.10 15.69
N THR A 247 -8.23 -12.86 14.60
CA THR A 247 -7.08 -13.54 14.00
C THR A 247 -6.51 -12.67 12.88
N ARG A 248 -5.23 -12.30 13.01
CA ARG A 248 -4.51 -11.56 11.99
C ARG A 248 -4.09 -12.49 10.83
N PHE A 249 -4.18 -11.97 9.62
CA PHE A 249 -3.61 -12.59 8.43
C PHE A 249 -2.74 -11.59 7.66
N LEU A 250 -1.87 -12.10 6.79
CA LEU A 250 -1.18 -11.29 5.79
C LEU A 250 -1.76 -11.62 4.42
N ALA A 251 -1.89 -10.64 3.56
CA ALA A 251 -2.23 -10.84 2.16
C ALA A 251 -1.16 -10.23 1.27
N THR A 252 -0.81 -10.93 0.20
CA THR A 252 0.29 -10.55 -0.70
C THR A 252 -0.08 -10.75 -2.16
N ILE A 253 0.56 -9.96 -3.04
CA ILE A 253 0.69 -10.27 -4.47
C ILE A 253 1.99 -11.07 -4.64
N GLU A 254 1.97 -12.18 -5.39
CA GLU A 254 3.12 -13.06 -5.60
C GLU A 254 3.17 -13.62 -7.03
N PRO A 255 4.41 -13.85 -7.53
CA PRO A 255 5.66 -13.20 -7.17
C PRO A 255 5.67 -11.72 -7.58
N TRP A 256 6.81 -11.08 -7.75
CA TRP A 256 6.88 -9.68 -8.20
C TRP A 256 6.14 -9.46 -9.51
N HIS A 257 5.17 -8.52 -9.52
CA HIS A 257 4.20 -8.29 -10.60
C HIS A 257 3.51 -9.59 -11.04
N GLY A 258 3.26 -10.47 -10.10
CA GLY A 258 2.78 -11.82 -10.36
C GLY A 258 1.28 -11.92 -10.56
N ASN A 259 0.84 -13.16 -10.60
CA ASN A 259 -0.54 -13.53 -10.88
C ASN A 259 -1.30 -14.01 -9.64
N GLN A 260 -0.64 -14.16 -8.48
CA GLN A 260 -1.25 -14.77 -7.31
C GLN A 260 -1.64 -13.72 -6.28
N VAL A 261 -2.80 -13.92 -5.65
CA VAL A 261 -3.13 -13.39 -4.34
C VAL A 261 -2.94 -14.52 -3.34
N ALA A 262 -2.01 -14.34 -2.39
CA ALA A 262 -1.74 -15.31 -1.36
C ALA A 262 -2.09 -14.75 0.02
N VAL A 263 -2.69 -15.59 0.86
CA VAL A 263 -3.04 -15.28 2.25
C VAL A 263 -2.19 -16.15 3.17
N TYR A 264 -1.68 -15.55 4.23
CA TYR A 264 -0.92 -16.22 5.28
C TYR A 264 -1.67 -16.14 6.59
N THR A 265 -1.91 -17.29 7.20
CA THR A 265 -2.51 -17.40 8.54
C THR A 265 -1.50 -18.00 9.51
N GLU A 266 -1.40 -17.43 10.72
CA GLU A 266 -0.50 -17.96 11.73
C GLU A 266 -1.15 -19.13 12.46
N LYS A 267 -0.51 -20.31 12.42
CA LYS A 267 -0.88 -21.50 13.18
C LYS A 267 0.33 -22.08 13.90
N ASN A 268 0.23 -22.27 15.20
CA ASN A 268 1.32 -22.81 16.03
C ASN A 268 2.66 -22.07 15.81
N SER A 269 2.61 -20.74 15.76
CA SER A 269 3.76 -19.84 15.51
C SER A 269 4.45 -20.05 14.14
N LYS A 270 3.73 -20.62 13.16
CA LYS A 270 4.15 -20.73 11.77
C LYS A 270 3.11 -20.09 10.87
N TRP A 271 3.58 -19.41 9.83
CA TRP A 271 2.74 -18.83 8.81
C TRP A 271 2.49 -19.85 7.71
N GLU A 272 1.21 -20.24 7.53
CA GLU A 272 0.77 -21.12 6.46
C GLU A 272 0.29 -20.30 5.28
N ARG A 273 0.81 -20.58 4.10
CA ARG A 273 0.51 -19.90 2.83
C ARG A 273 -0.63 -20.61 2.10
N GLU A 274 -1.63 -19.84 1.66
CA GLU A 274 -2.70 -20.29 0.78
C GLU A 274 -2.81 -19.32 -0.42
N VAL A 275 -2.79 -19.83 -1.64
CA VAL A 275 -3.11 -19.05 -2.85
C VAL A 275 -4.62 -19.07 -3.01
N ILE A 276 -5.25 -17.91 -2.91
CA ILE A 276 -6.69 -17.75 -3.02
C ILE A 276 -7.14 -17.38 -4.44
N ASP A 277 -6.24 -16.85 -5.25
CA ASP A 277 -6.44 -16.53 -6.67
C ASP A 277 -5.08 -16.57 -7.39
N ASP A 278 -5.04 -17.08 -8.64
CA ASP A 278 -3.86 -17.13 -9.50
C ASP A 278 -4.11 -16.52 -10.89
N SER A 279 -5.16 -15.73 -11.02
CA SER A 279 -5.64 -15.21 -12.30
C SER A 279 -5.25 -13.76 -12.60
N LEU A 280 -4.51 -13.07 -11.70
CA LEU A 280 -4.07 -11.71 -11.93
C LEU A 280 -3.07 -11.66 -13.09
N LEU A 281 -3.01 -10.52 -13.76
CA LEU A 281 -2.02 -10.22 -14.80
C LEU A 281 -1.29 -8.91 -14.44
N ASP A 282 -0.01 -9.03 -14.06
CA ASP A 282 0.77 -7.89 -13.55
C ASP A 282 0.14 -7.29 -12.27
N GLY A 283 -0.07 -8.14 -11.23
CA GLY A 283 -0.60 -7.75 -9.93
C GLY A 283 0.27 -6.69 -9.27
N HIS A 284 -0.35 -5.62 -8.72
CA HIS A 284 0.44 -4.45 -8.33
C HIS A 284 0.04 -3.80 -7.01
N THR A 285 -1.20 -3.94 -6.55
CA THR A 285 -1.68 -3.34 -5.30
C THR A 285 -2.55 -4.30 -4.53
N ILE A 286 -2.39 -4.30 -3.20
CA ILE A 286 -3.21 -5.08 -2.28
C ILE A 286 -3.49 -4.27 -1.02
N GLN A 287 -4.76 -4.25 -0.58
CA GLN A 287 -5.22 -3.53 0.61
C GLN A 287 -6.25 -4.39 1.37
N THR A 288 -6.47 -4.07 2.65
CA THR A 288 -7.48 -4.75 3.48
C THR A 288 -8.28 -3.75 4.29
N ALA A 289 -9.58 -3.97 4.42
CA ALA A 289 -10.46 -3.30 5.37
C ALA A 289 -11.76 -4.10 5.55
N ASP A 290 -12.44 -3.89 6.68
CA ASP A 290 -13.79 -4.42 6.95
C ASP A 290 -14.84 -3.53 6.28
N PHE A 291 -15.12 -3.79 4.99
CA PHE A 291 -16.04 -2.98 4.19
C PHE A 291 -17.51 -3.24 4.53
N ASN A 292 -17.85 -4.46 4.96
CA ASN A 292 -19.22 -4.87 5.24
C ASN A 292 -19.55 -4.83 6.74
N ARG A 293 -18.59 -4.46 7.60
CA ARG A 293 -18.71 -4.35 9.07
C ARG A 293 -19.10 -5.66 9.75
N ASP A 294 -18.61 -6.78 9.25
CA ASP A 294 -18.84 -8.10 9.86
C ASP A 294 -17.73 -8.53 10.82
N GLY A 295 -16.68 -7.71 10.95
CA GLY A 295 -15.51 -7.97 11.78
C GLY A 295 -14.44 -8.80 11.08
N ASN A 296 -14.57 -9.02 9.76
CA ASN A 296 -13.56 -9.66 8.92
C ASN A 296 -13.16 -8.68 7.83
N ASP A 297 -11.86 -8.48 7.65
CA ASP A 297 -11.38 -7.62 6.58
C ASP A 297 -11.49 -8.34 5.23
N GLU A 298 -12.06 -7.65 4.25
CA GLU A 298 -11.96 -8.00 2.85
C GLU A 298 -10.58 -7.62 2.31
N ILE A 299 -10.19 -8.27 1.20
CA ILE A 299 -8.96 -7.96 0.47
C ILE A 299 -9.32 -7.30 -0.86
N VAL A 300 -8.78 -6.12 -1.12
CA VAL A 300 -8.80 -5.46 -2.44
C VAL A 300 -7.48 -5.75 -3.13
N ALA A 301 -7.51 -6.35 -4.32
CA ALA A 301 -6.33 -6.57 -5.14
C ALA A 301 -6.53 -6.06 -6.55
N GLY A 302 -5.56 -5.26 -7.05
CA GLY A 302 -5.59 -4.68 -8.37
C GLY A 302 -4.40 -5.08 -9.22
N PHE A 303 -4.61 -5.17 -10.55
CA PHE A 303 -3.59 -5.54 -11.51
C PHE A 303 -3.65 -4.68 -12.78
N ARG A 304 -2.52 -4.56 -13.48
CA ARG A 304 -2.35 -3.63 -14.60
C ARG A 304 -2.42 -4.28 -15.98
N GLY A 305 -2.16 -5.60 -16.06
CA GLY A 305 -2.18 -6.35 -17.31
C GLY A 305 -3.60 -6.51 -17.87
N GLN A 306 -3.72 -6.71 -19.19
CA GLN A 306 -5.01 -6.85 -19.86
C GLN A 306 -5.55 -8.29 -19.79
N PRO A 307 -6.85 -8.50 -19.53
CA PRO A 307 -7.83 -7.51 -19.10
C PRO A 307 -7.58 -7.12 -17.62
N HIS A 308 -7.37 -5.83 -17.35
CA HIS A 308 -7.13 -5.35 -15.99
C HIS A 308 -8.44 -5.24 -15.19
N SER A 309 -8.34 -5.33 -13.87
CA SER A 309 -9.46 -5.20 -12.93
C SER A 309 -8.98 -4.86 -11.52
N VAL A 310 -9.93 -4.57 -10.66
CA VAL A 310 -9.78 -4.56 -9.21
C VAL A 310 -10.73 -5.58 -8.63
N TYR A 311 -10.20 -6.56 -7.91
CA TYR A 311 -10.97 -7.60 -7.25
C TYR A 311 -11.17 -7.32 -5.77
N LEU A 312 -12.31 -7.76 -5.25
CA LEU A 312 -12.63 -7.81 -3.83
C LEU A 312 -12.79 -9.27 -3.42
N TYR A 313 -12.10 -9.67 -2.35
CA TYR A 313 -12.22 -11.02 -1.77
C TYR A 313 -12.81 -10.91 -0.38
N SER A 314 -13.95 -11.54 -0.15
CA SER A 314 -14.61 -11.66 1.15
C SER A 314 -14.45 -13.07 1.70
N PHE A 315 -14.27 -13.20 3.02
CA PHE A 315 -14.13 -14.51 3.65
C PHE A 315 -15.50 -15.11 4.01
N ASP A 316 -15.89 -16.18 3.32
CA ASP A 316 -17.07 -16.98 3.70
C ASP A 316 -16.74 -17.85 4.92
N SER A 317 -17.18 -17.40 6.09
CA SER A 317 -16.93 -18.09 7.37
C SER A 317 -17.59 -19.45 7.47
N ALA A 318 -18.69 -19.70 6.73
CA ALA A 318 -19.39 -20.99 6.72
C ALA A 318 -18.66 -22.00 5.83
N ALA A 319 -18.25 -21.59 4.64
CA ALA A 319 -17.48 -22.40 3.70
C ALA A 319 -15.97 -22.41 3.99
N LYS A 320 -15.47 -21.53 4.86
CA LYS A 320 -14.05 -21.32 5.21
C LYS A 320 -13.17 -21.12 3.98
N ARG A 321 -13.62 -20.23 3.10
CA ARG A 321 -12.91 -19.90 1.87
C ARG A 321 -13.09 -18.44 1.50
N TRP A 322 -12.16 -17.91 0.71
CA TRP A 322 -12.27 -16.59 0.10
C TRP A 322 -13.17 -16.67 -1.15
N VAL A 323 -14.02 -15.66 -1.31
CA VAL A 323 -14.93 -15.52 -2.44
C VAL A 323 -14.62 -14.21 -3.15
N ARG A 324 -14.30 -14.30 -4.44
CA ARG A 324 -13.99 -13.15 -5.28
C ARG A 324 -15.25 -12.52 -5.87
N SER A 325 -15.26 -11.19 -5.91
CA SER A 325 -16.15 -10.35 -6.71
C SER A 325 -15.36 -9.26 -7.41
N ASP A 326 -15.96 -8.62 -8.42
CA ASP A 326 -15.32 -7.51 -9.11
C ASP A 326 -15.70 -6.19 -8.43
N LEU A 327 -14.71 -5.42 -7.97
CA LEU A 327 -14.87 -4.02 -7.58
C LEU A 327 -14.85 -3.12 -8.82
N ASP A 328 -13.94 -3.41 -9.77
CA ASP A 328 -13.90 -2.79 -11.10
C ASP A 328 -13.66 -3.89 -12.14
N ASN A 329 -14.49 -3.94 -13.17
CA ASN A 329 -14.42 -4.93 -14.24
C ASN A 329 -13.89 -4.29 -15.53
N GLY A 330 -12.58 -4.21 -15.66
CA GLY A 330 -11.89 -3.76 -16.88
C GLY A 330 -11.75 -2.23 -17.04
N GLY A 331 -12.25 -1.45 -16.11
CA GLY A 331 -12.19 0.03 -16.15
C GLY A 331 -10.95 0.63 -15.53
N MET A 332 -10.21 -0.14 -14.68
CA MET A 332 -9.08 0.33 -13.89
C MET A 332 -7.92 -0.64 -13.94
N GLY A 333 -6.82 -0.24 -14.58
CA GLY A 333 -5.53 -0.91 -14.49
C GLY A 333 -4.77 -0.43 -13.26
N ALA A 334 -5.16 -0.95 -12.09
CA ALA A 334 -4.75 -0.37 -10.81
C ALA A 334 -3.25 -0.54 -10.54
N ALA A 335 -2.53 0.58 -10.47
CA ALA A 335 -1.15 0.64 -9.99
C ALA A 335 -1.09 0.83 -8.47
N ALA A 336 -2.06 1.51 -7.88
CA ALA A 336 -2.22 1.63 -6.43
C ALA A 336 -3.69 1.85 -6.08
N CYS A 337 -4.08 1.35 -4.91
CA CYS A 337 -5.32 1.71 -4.24
C CYS A 337 -5.02 2.19 -2.81
N ALA A 338 -5.86 3.07 -2.30
CA ALA A 338 -5.87 3.56 -0.93
C ALA A 338 -7.28 3.44 -0.37
N ILE A 339 -7.39 3.27 0.95
CA ILE A 339 -8.66 3.09 1.65
C ILE A 339 -8.84 4.26 2.62
N ALA A 340 -10.00 4.90 2.59
CA ALA A 340 -10.42 5.92 3.53
C ALA A 340 -11.94 6.13 3.45
N ASP A 341 -12.52 6.71 4.47
CA ASP A 341 -13.89 7.22 4.43
C ASP A 341 -13.89 8.57 3.69
N LEU A 342 -14.13 8.55 2.38
CA LEU A 342 -14.02 9.73 1.51
C LEU A 342 -15.27 10.61 1.52
N ASN A 343 -16.43 10.07 1.89
CA ASN A 343 -17.70 10.80 1.94
C ASN A 343 -18.15 11.18 3.36
N GLY A 344 -17.44 10.71 4.40
CA GLY A 344 -17.75 11.01 5.80
C GLY A 344 -18.92 10.20 6.38
N ASP A 345 -19.29 9.05 5.78
CA ASP A 345 -20.39 8.20 6.26
C ASP A 345 -19.94 7.14 7.28
N GLY A 346 -18.65 7.11 7.56
CA GLY A 346 -18.01 6.20 8.51
C GLY A 346 -17.72 4.83 7.92
N ARG A 347 -17.88 4.59 6.62
CA ARG A 347 -17.51 3.36 5.93
C ARG A 347 -16.21 3.55 5.15
N PRO A 348 -15.35 2.53 5.07
CA PRO A 348 -14.18 2.63 4.21
C PRO A 348 -14.57 2.57 2.73
N ASP A 349 -14.10 3.56 1.96
CA ASP A 349 -14.16 3.60 0.50
C ASP A 349 -12.81 3.18 -0.09
N VAL A 350 -12.75 2.96 -1.40
CA VAL A 350 -11.52 2.61 -2.11
C VAL A 350 -11.24 3.65 -3.19
N ALA A 351 -10.07 4.29 -3.18
CA ALA A 351 -9.58 5.11 -4.28
C ALA A 351 -8.46 4.38 -5.02
N CYS A 352 -8.57 4.22 -6.35
CA CYS A 352 -7.55 3.56 -7.16
C CYS A 352 -7.06 4.47 -8.29
N ILE A 353 -5.76 4.37 -8.58
CA ILE A 353 -5.08 5.06 -9.67
C ILE A 353 -4.35 4.06 -10.56
N GLY A 354 -4.35 4.32 -11.87
CA GLY A 354 -3.60 3.50 -12.81
C GLY A 354 -3.82 3.96 -14.25
N ALA A 355 -2.87 3.61 -15.13
CA ALA A 355 -2.82 4.05 -16.53
C ALA A 355 -2.93 5.57 -16.66
N ASN A 356 -4.13 6.10 -16.80
CA ASN A 356 -4.39 7.55 -16.90
C ASN A 356 -5.60 7.98 -16.05
N ARG A 357 -6.08 7.13 -15.13
CA ARG A 357 -7.33 7.35 -14.38
C ARG A 357 -7.11 7.39 -12.88
N LEU A 358 -7.94 8.19 -12.20
CA LEU A 358 -8.20 8.16 -10.78
C LEU A 358 -9.70 7.94 -10.59
N LYS A 359 -10.06 6.89 -9.89
CA LYS A 359 -11.44 6.57 -9.53
C LYS A 359 -11.54 6.37 -8.03
N TRP A 360 -12.73 6.56 -7.48
CA TRP A 360 -13.09 6.07 -6.17
C TRP A 360 -14.37 5.25 -6.22
N TYR A 361 -14.46 4.29 -5.33
CA TYR A 361 -15.55 3.34 -5.19
C TYR A 361 -16.17 3.59 -3.83
N GLU A 362 -17.32 4.26 -3.84
CA GLU A 362 -18.10 4.61 -2.66
C GLU A 362 -18.78 3.36 -2.11
N ASN A 363 -18.49 3.00 -0.87
CA ASN A 363 -19.08 1.88 -0.15
C ASN A 363 -20.44 2.29 0.45
N ARG A 364 -21.53 1.55 0.14
CA ARG A 364 -22.93 1.89 0.54
C ARG A 364 -23.56 0.88 1.46
#